data_e327348e9f4d210b463b9373fb0b21bd
#
_entry.id   e327348e9f4d210b463b9373fb0b21bd
#
_cell.length_a   1.000
_cell.length_b   1.000
_cell.length_c   1.000
_cell.angle_alpha   90.00
_cell.angle_beta   90.00
_cell.angle_gamma   90.00
#
_symmetry.space_group_name_H-M   'P 1'
#
loop_
_entity.id
_entity.type
_entity.pdbx_description
1 polymer ?
#
loop_
_entity_poly.entity_id
_entity_poly.type
_entity_poly.pdbx_seq_one_letter_code
_entity_poly.pdbx_strand_id
1 'polypeptide(L)'
;MRHITSTRSIALGSMGVVVMAALTGCSSQQPQEQGNKFLVFQEDANGKYTVIEEHPTDGPTRAIIKDVNGNERFMSEAELKALAQAEYDKMQSGTSELNQAPTGGGDGGMGIGGTILAVAAGSLLGNMIANQLMGNKNFSQRSKAATSNVRSKMQKATSGQKSGAKKSFFGSKKPSTSKSRGFFGG
;
A
#
# COMPACT_ATOMS: atom_id res chain seq x y z
N MET A 1 18.26 -56.04 -48.59
CA MET A 1 17.18 -55.91 -49.57
C MET A 1 16.17 -54.89 -48.99
N ARG A 2 16.23 -53.68 -49.61
CA ARG A 2 15.05 -53.02 -50.25
C ARG A 2 13.94 -52.67 -49.20
N HIS A 3 13.39 -51.48 -49.10
CA HIS A 3 13.23 -50.25 -49.93
C HIS A 3 12.77 -49.14 -48.96
N ILE A 4 13.32 -47.98 -48.92
CA ILE A 4 12.99 -46.69 -49.53
C ILE A 4 11.48 -46.52 -49.85
N THR A 5 10.85 -45.55 -49.22
CA THR A 5 9.93 -44.57 -49.82
C THR A 5 9.58 -43.57 -48.70
N SER A 6 10.10 -42.45 -48.65
CA SER A 6 9.77 -41.11 -49.10
C SER A 6 8.28 -40.87 -49.36
N THR A 7 7.68 -40.07 -48.51
CA THR A 7 6.63 -39.15 -48.97
C THR A 7 6.62 -37.90 -48.08
N ARG A 8 7.02 -36.82 -48.72
CA ARG A 8 6.75 -35.44 -48.32
C ARG A 8 5.24 -35.22 -48.35
N SER A 9 4.72 -34.59 -47.33
CA SER A 9 3.50 -33.82 -47.46
C SER A 9 3.61 -32.57 -46.61
N ILE A 10 3.85 -31.50 -47.31
CA ILE A 10 3.66 -30.13 -46.92
C ILE A 10 2.15 -29.93 -46.83
N ALA A 11 1.69 -29.52 -45.65
CA ALA A 11 0.39 -28.88 -45.52
C ALA A 11 0.57 -27.59 -44.74
N LEU A 12 0.61 -26.52 -45.50
CA LEU A 12 0.34 -25.17 -45.04
C LEU A 12 -1.11 -25.12 -44.54
N GLY A 13 -1.32 -24.31 -43.50
CA GLY A 13 -2.59 -23.68 -43.36
C GLY A 13 -3.30 -24.01 -42.06
N SER A 14 -3.21 -23.08 -41.12
CA SER A 14 -4.33 -22.60 -40.28
C SER A 14 -3.72 -21.71 -39.22
N MET A 15 -3.54 -20.49 -39.48
CA MET A 15 -4.34 -19.34 -39.09
C MET A 15 -5.11 -19.54 -37.81
N GLY A 16 -4.57 -18.86 -36.77
CA GLY A 16 -5.37 -17.99 -35.93
C GLY A 16 -6.43 -18.67 -35.06
N VAL A 17 -6.02 -19.23 -33.94
CA VAL A 17 -6.88 -19.20 -32.76
C VAL A 17 -6.26 -18.19 -31.80
N VAL A 18 -6.69 -16.96 -31.91
CA VAL A 18 -6.58 -15.97 -30.83
C VAL A 18 -7.50 -16.49 -29.74
N VAL A 19 -6.94 -17.24 -28.82
CA VAL A 19 -7.60 -17.49 -27.54
C VAL A 19 -7.58 -16.15 -26.81
N MET A 20 -8.65 -15.40 -26.94
CA MET A 20 -9.02 -14.38 -25.98
C MET A 20 -9.27 -15.11 -24.67
N ALA A 21 -8.21 -15.33 -23.90
CA ALA A 21 -8.32 -15.67 -22.51
C ALA A 21 -9.06 -14.52 -21.85
N ALA A 22 -10.33 -14.76 -21.56
CA ALA A 22 -11.12 -13.90 -20.70
C ALA A 22 -10.30 -13.63 -19.44
N LEU A 23 -9.92 -12.39 -19.26
CA LEU A 23 -9.38 -11.87 -18.02
C LEU A 23 -10.51 -11.89 -16.98
N THR A 24 -10.83 -13.08 -16.50
CA THR A 24 -11.49 -13.22 -15.22
C THR A 24 -10.53 -12.61 -14.21
N GLY A 25 -10.95 -11.50 -13.63
CA GLY A 25 -10.19 -10.72 -12.67
C GLY A 25 -9.69 -11.58 -11.52
N CYS A 26 -8.47 -12.09 -11.68
CA CYS A 26 -7.63 -12.30 -10.54
C CYS A 26 -7.35 -10.91 -10.00
N SER A 27 -7.95 -10.57 -8.87
CA SER A 27 -7.42 -9.52 -8.02
C SER A 27 -5.96 -9.89 -7.78
N SER A 28 -5.09 -9.28 -8.57
CA SER A 28 -3.66 -9.35 -8.37
C SER A 28 -3.42 -8.85 -6.95
N GLN A 29 -3.23 -9.77 -6.02
CA GLN A 29 -2.48 -9.46 -4.83
C GLN A 29 -1.14 -8.97 -5.37
N GLN A 30 -1.00 -7.64 -5.48
CA GLN A 30 0.30 -7.06 -5.73
C GLN A 30 1.23 -7.66 -4.68
N PRO A 31 2.35 -8.30 -5.09
CA PRO A 31 3.37 -8.70 -4.15
C PRO A 31 3.64 -7.45 -3.30
N GLN A 32 3.49 -7.54 -1.99
CA GLN A 32 3.91 -6.46 -1.12
C GLN A 32 5.37 -6.23 -1.46
N GLU A 33 5.68 -5.05 -1.98
CA GLU A 33 7.05 -4.65 -2.24
C GLU A 33 7.81 -4.81 -0.93
N GLN A 34 8.63 -5.86 -0.87
CA GLN A 34 9.39 -6.23 0.33
C GLN A 34 10.69 -5.42 0.40
N GLY A 35 10.72 -4.29 -0.29
CA GLY A 35 11.83 -3.34 -0.26
C GLY A 35 11.94 -2.61 1.09
N ASN A 36 13.06 -1.96 1.27
CA ASN A 36 13.29 -1.09 2.43
C ASN A 36 12.30 0.07 2.44
N LYS A 37 11.92 0.50 3.64
CA LYS A 37 10.85 1.47 3.84
C LYS A 37 11.24 2.55 4.84
N PHE A 38 10.76 3.75 4.58
CA PHE A 38 10.69 4.82 5.56
C PHE A 38 9.27 4.86 6.11
N LEU A 39 9.13 4.74 7.42
CA LEU A 39 7.84 4.60 8.11
C LEU A 39 7.63 5.75 9.08
N VAL A 40 6.40 6.24 9.20
CA VAL A 40 6.02 7.19 10.25
C VAL A 40 4.91 6.55 11.08
N PHE A 41 5.20 6.39 12.37
CA PHE A 41 4.27 5.85 13.35
C PHE A 41 3.67 6.98 14.18
N GLN A 42 2.39 6.88 14.47
CA GLN A 42 1.68 7.73 15.42
C GLN A 42 1.27 6.90 16.63
N GLU A 43 1.66 7.35 17.81
CA GLU A 43 1.18 6.81 19.07
C GLU A 43 -0.18 7.41 19.40
N ASP A 44 -1.10 6.61 19.91
CA ASP A 44 -2.38 7.06 20.46
C ASP A 44 -2.32 7.16 21.98
N ALA A 45 -3.38 7.71 22.58
CA ALA A 45 -3.48 7.90 24.05
C ALA A 45 -3.46 6.57 24.84
N ASN A 46 -3.62 5.42 24.18
CA ASN A 46 -3.59 4.10 24.81
C ASN A 46 -2.21 3.40 24.66
N GLY A 47 -1.20 4.11 24.16
CA GLY A 47 0.12 3.54 23.87
C GLY A 47 0.12 2.55 22.72
N LYS A 48 -0.86 2.63 21.82
CA LYS A 48 -0.92 1.85 20.59
C LYS A 48 -0.39 2.66 19.41
N TYR A 49 0.18 1.97 18.44
CA TYR A 49 0.85 2.59 17.30
C TYR A 49 0.13 2.27 16.00
N THR A 50 0.01 3.28 15.16
CA THR A 50 -0.55 3.17 13.82
C THR A 50 0.46 3.72 12.84
N VAL A 51 0.64 3.09 11.67
CA VAL A 51 1.42 3.67 10.57
C VAL A 51 0.57 4.75 9.91
N ILE A 52 1.13 5.94 9.79
CA ILE A 52 0.47 7.07 9.13
C ILE A 52 1.08 7.38 7.77
N GLU A 53 2.37 7.06 7.57
CA GLU A 53 3.06 7.22 6.29
C GLU A 53 4.00 6.03 6.04
N GLU A 54 4.11 5.63 4.79
CA GLU A 54 5.00 4.57 4.31
C GLU A 54 5.56 4.98 2.95
N HIS A 55 6.87 5.08 2.86
CA HIS A 55 7.56 5.42 1.63
C HIS A 55 8.63 4.37 1.32
N PRO A 56 8.72 3.87 0.07
CA PRO A 56 9.83 3.04 -0.34
C PRO A 56 11.14 3.84 -0.26
N THR A 57 12.25 3.18 0.06
CA THR A 57 13.58 3.80 0.13
C THR A 57 14.64 2.84 -0.38
N ASP A 58 15.65 3.38 -1.06
CA ASP A 58 16.84 2.64 -1.46
C ASP A 58 17.83 2.44 -0.29
N GLY A 59 17.67 3.20 0.78
CA GLY A 59 18.46 3.07 2.00
C GLY A 59 17.88 2.03 2.98
N PRO A 60 18.50 1.84 4.15
CA PRO A 60 18.00 0.92 5.17
C PRO A 60 16.60 1.33 5.67
N THR A 61 15.82 0.36 6.14
CA THR A 61 14.51 0.63 6.73
C THR A 61 14.67 1.48 8.00
N ARG A 62 13.95 2.58 8.07
CA ARG A 62 14.00 3.56 9.16
C ARG A 62 12.60 4.04 9.51
N ALA A 63 12.45 4.56 10.73
CA ALA A 63 11.16 5.10 11.12
C ALA A 63 11.29 6.38 11.96
N ILE A 64 10.21 7.15 11.97
CA ILE A 64 9.94 8.19 12.95
C ILE A 64 8.71 7.78 13.75
N ILE A 65 8.80 7.91 15.07
CA ILE A 65 7.67 7.77 15.97
C ILE A 65 7.26 9.17 16.40
N LYS A 66 5.97 9.47 16.26
CA LYS A 66 5.32 10.65 16.83
C LYS A 66 4.54 10.22 18.06
N ASP A 67 4.90 10.76 19.21
CA ASP A 67 4.16 10.53 20.45
C ASP A 67 2.84 11.32 20.48
N VAL A 68 2.06 11.12 21.53
CA VAL A 68 0.78 11.83 21.75
C VAL A 68 0.95 13.35 21.93
N ASN A 69 2.15 13.82 22.30
CA ASN A 69 2.47 15.24 22.49
C ASN A 69 3.04 15.87 21.21
N GLY A 70 3.23 15.09 20.16
CA GLY A 70 3.80 15.54 18.90
C GLY A 70 5.34 15.53 18.86
N ASN A 71 6.01 14.99 19.89
CA ASN A 71 7.47 14.82 19.83
C ASN A 71 7.81 13.69 18.84
N GLU A 72 8.89 13.88 18.10
CA GLU A 72 9.36 12.92 17.11
C GLU A 72 10.64 12.23 17.58
N ARG A 73 10.67 10.91 17.47
CA ARG A 73 11.85 10.09 17.74
C ARG A 73 12.22 9.27 16.51
N PHE A 74 13.47 9.37 16.12
CA PHE A 74 14.02 8.54 15.05
C PHE A 74 14.36 7.14 15.56
N MET A 75 14.07 6.12 14.74
CA MET A 75 14.45 4.72 14.97
C MET A 75 15.32 4.22 13.82
N SER A 76 16.47 3.67 14.20
CA SER A 76 17.36 3.01 13.26
C SER A 76 16.84 1.63 12.83
N GLU A 77 17.38 1.09 11.74
CA GLU A 77 17.07 -0.27 11.29
C GLU A 77 17.35 -1.32 12.38
N ALA A 78 18.48 -1.18 13.09
CA ALA A 78 18.85 -2.11 14.16
C ALA A 78 17.81 -2.13 15.29
N GLU A 79 17.30 -0.97 15.67
CA GLU A 79 16.28 -0.84 16.71
C GLU A 79 14.92 -1.41 16.22
N LEU A 80 14.53 -1.11 14.99
CA LEU A 80 13.32 -1.66 14.37
C LEU A 80 13.40 -3.18 14.28
N LYS A 81 14.55 -3.71 13.87
CA LYS A 81 14.80 -5.15 13.78
C LYS A 81 14.73 -5.84 15.13
N ALA A 82 15.32 -5.25 16.18
CA ALA A 82 15.23 -5.79 17.53
C ALA A 82 13.78 -5.86 18.03
N LEU A 83 12.97 -4.83 17.80
CA LEU A 83 11.56 -4.82 18.18
C LEU A 83 10.73 -5.82 17.36
N ALA A 84 10.99 -5.92 16.06
CA ALA A 84 10.34 -6.89 15.20
C ALA A 84 10.66 -8.33 15.62
N GLN A 85 11.94 -8.60 15.96
CA GLN A 85 12.38 -9.91 16.43
C GLN A 85 11.73 -10.27 17.78
N ALA A 86 11.73 -9.35 18.74
CA ALA A 86 11.09 -9.57 20.03
C ALA A 86 9.58 -9.86 19.89
N GLU A 87 8.91 -9.19 18.96
CA GLU A 87 7.49 -9.45 18.70
C GLU A 87 7.27 -10.78 17.98
N TYR A 88 8.17 -11.13 17.05
CA TYR A 88 8.16 -12.44 16.40
C TYR A 88 8.30 -13.58 17.42
N ASP A 89 9.21 -13.45 18.37
CA ASP A 89 9.41 -14.42 19.45
C ASP A 89 8.16 -14.58 20.33
N LYS A 90 7.46 -13.47 20.61
CA LYS A 90 6.15 -13.50 21.28
C LYS A 90 5.09 -14.21 20.43
N MET A 91 5.10 -14.03 19.11
CA MET A 91 4.20 -14.76 18.21
C MET A 91 4.47 -16.27 18.27
N GLN A 92 5.74 -16.68 18.26
CA GLN A 92 6.12 -18.10 18.37
C GLN A 92 5.70 -18.73 19.71
N SER A 93 5.80 -17.97 20.80
CA SER A 93 5.35 -18.39 22.14
C SER A 93 3.84 -18.27 22.37
N GLY A 94 3.09 -17.76 21.39
CA GLY A 94 1.62 -17.60 21.49
C GLY A 94 1.17 -16.40 22.35
N THR A 95 2.09 -15.56 22.82
CA THR A 95 1.79 -14.43 23.72
C THR A 95 1.57 -13.10 23.01
N SER A 96 1.77 -13.05 21.69
CA SER A 96 1.57 -11.84 20.90
C SER A 96 0.09 -11.52 20.64
N GLU A 97 -0.27 -10.25 20.65
CA GLU A 97 -1.57 -9.75 20.17
C GLU A 97 -1.85 -10.17 18.71
N LEU A 98 -0.79 -10.38 17.91
CA LEU A 98 -0.90 -10.75 16.51
C LEU A 98 -1.45 -12.17 16.28
N ASN A 99 -1.45 -13.02 17.31
CA ASN A 99 -2.05 -14.36 17.28
C ASN A 99 -3.56 -14.31 17.50
N GLN A 100 -4.09 -13.20 18.00
CA GLN A 100 -5.51 -13.05 18.28
C GLN A 100 -6.25 -12.45 17.07
N ALA A 101 -7.52 -12.78 16.93
CA ALA A 101 -8.36 -12.15 15.93
C ALA A 101 -8.41 -10.63 16.15
N PRO A 102 -8.44 -9.80 15.07
CA PRO A 102 -8.62 -8.36 15.21
C PRO A 102 -9.92 -8.07 15.95
N THR A 103 -9.85 -7.38 17.08
CA THR A 103 -11.02 -6.96 17.85
C THR A 103 -11.43 -5.57 17.38
N GLY A 104 -12.60 -5.48 16.70
CA GLY A 104 -13.22 -4.20 16.34
C GLY A 104 -12.70 -3.60 15.03
N GLY A 105 -13.57 -2.84 14.37
CA GLY A 105 -13.36 -2.31 13.02
C GLY A 105 -12.08 -1.48 12.83
N GLY A 106 -11.18 -2.03 12.11
CA GLY A 106 -10.27 -1.31 11.23
C GLY A 106 -9.04 -0.62 11.79
N ASP A 107 -9.01 -0.14 13.00
CA ASP A 107 -7.92 0.68 13.52
C ASP A 107 -7.42 0.27 14.93
N GLY A 108 -7.65 -0.97 15.32
CA GLY A 108 -7.07 -1.48 16.57
C GLY A 108 -5.54 -1.35 16.51
N GLY A 109 -5.02 -0.22 16.97
CA GLY A 109 -3.59 -0.01 17.10
C GLY A 109 -2.96 -1.19 17.83
N MET A 110 -1.79 -1.60 17.39
CA MET A 110 -0.99 -2.65 17.99
C MET A 110 0.11 -2.01 18.84
N GLY A 111 0.74 -2.79 19.71
CA GLY A 111 2.02 -2.38 20.29
C GLY A 111 3.03 -2.10 19.17
N ILE A 112 4.04 -1.27 19.45
CA ILE A 112 4.99 -0.83 18.42
C ILE A 112 5.66 -1.99 17.69
N GLY A 113 6.08 -3.04 18.41
CA GLY A 113 6.68 -4.23 17.81
C GLY A 113 5.74 -4.94 16.85
N GLY A 114 4.46 -5.06 17.24
CA GLY A 114 3.41 -5.66 16.41
C GLY A 114 3.15 -4.85 15.14
N THR A 115 3.11 -3.54 15.25
CA THR A 115 2.93 -2.64 14.10
C THR A 115 4.12 -2.71 13.14
N ILE A 116 5.35 -2.67 13.66
CA ILE A 116 6.57 -2.83 12.87
C ILE A 116 6.57 -4.18 12.15
N LEU A 117 6.30 -5.26 12.87
CA LEU A 117 6.26 -6.61 12.29
C LEU A 117 5.19 -6.74 11.21
N ALA A 118 4.02 -6.14 11.42
CA ALA A 118 2.91 -6.19 10.46
C ALA A 118 3.22 -5.51 9.11
N VAL A 119 4.02 -4.44 9.11
CA VAL A 119 4.29 -3.64 7.90
C VAL A 119 5.67 -3.83 7.30
N ALA A 120 6.64 -4.27 8.07
CA ALA A 120 8.05 -4.33 7.68
C ALA A 120 8.73 -5.68 7.94
N ALA A 121 7.99 -6.75 8.21
CA ALA A 121 8.58 -8.07 8.47
C ALA A 121 9.55 -8.51 7.36
N GLY A 122 9.19 -8.32 6.10
CA GLY A 122 10.01 -8.73 4.95
C GLY A 122 11.33 -8.00 4.87
N SER A 123 11.35 -6.69 5.08
CA SER A 123 12.56 -5.87 5.01
C SER A 123 13.47 -6.03 6.25
N LEU A 124 12.87 -6.28 7.42
CA LEU A 124 13.61 -6.36 8.67
C LEU A 124 14.10 -7.78 9.03
N LEU A 125 13.23 -8.77 8.87
CA LEU A 125 13.49 -10.17 9.26
C LEU A 125 13.71 -11.09 8.05
N GLY A 126 13.46 -10.60 6.85
CA GLY A 126 13.61 -11.34 5.61
C GLY A 126 12.35 -12.07 5.15
N ASN A 127 12.35 -12.39 3.87
CA ASN A 127 11.17 -12.88 3.15
C ASN A 127 10.68 -14.25 3.66
N MET A 128 11.58 -15.10 4.12
CA MET A 128 11.20 -16.41 4.63
C MET A 128 10.31 -16.27 5.88
N ILE A 129 10.72 -15.44 6.83
CA ILE A 129 9.95 -15.16 8.05
C ILE A 129 8.65 -14.45 7.71
N ALA A 130 8.70 -13.45 6.81
CA ALA A 130 7.50 -12.75 6.39
C ALA A 130 6.46 -13.71 5.75
N ASN A 131 6.89 -14.63 4.90
CA ASN A 131 6.01 -15.62 4.28
C ASN A 131 5.42 -16.58 5.32
N GLN A 132 6.21 -17.02 6.29
CA GLN A 132 5.74 -17.85 7.40
C GLN A 132 4.66 -17.11 8.22
N LEU A 133 4.89 -15.84 8.54
CA LEU A 133 3.94 -14.99 9.27
C LEU A 133 2.64 -14.80 8.49
N MET A 134 2.71 -14.62 7.16
CA MET A 134 1.53 -14.48 6.30
C MET A 134 0.66 -15.74 6.25
N GLY A 135 1.21 -16.90 6.58
CA GLY A 135 0.46 -18.16 6.79
C GLY A 135 -0.48 -18.11 8.00
N ASN A 136 -0.19 -17.27 8.98
CA ASN A 136 -1.08 -17.02 10.11
C ASN A 136 -2.22 -16.09 9.71
N LYS A 137 -3.47 -16.56 9.78
CA LYS A 137 -4.64 -15.77 9.34
C LYS A 137 -4.80 -14.47 10.10
N ASN A 138 -4.60 -14.46 11.40
CA ASN A 138 -4.75 -13.28 12.24
C ASN A 138 -3.68 -12.23 11.92
N PHE A 139 -2.43 -12.67 11.79
CA PHE A 139 -1.34 -11.80 11.34
C PHE A 139 -1.61 -11.22 9.95
N SER A 140 -1.98 -12.06 8.99
CA SER A 140 -2.27 -11.63 7.62
C SER A 140 -3.38 -10.59 7.56
N GLN A 141 -4.45 -10.74 8.35
CA GLN A 141 -5.53 -9.76 8.43
C GLN A 141 -5.05 -8.43 9.01
N ARG A 142 -4.28 -8.47 10.12
CA ARG A 142 -3.74 -7.27 10.77
C ARG A 142 -2.74 -6.54 9.87
N SER A 143 -1.84 -7.27 9.21
CA SER A 143 -0.88 -6.70 8.26
C SER A 143 -1.58 -6.02 7.08
N LYS A 144 -2.60 -6.67 6.50
CA LYS A 144 -3.41 -6.07 5.43
C LYS A 144 -4.16 -4.83 5.91
N ALA A 145 -4.74 -4.85 7.10
CA ALA A 145 -5.43 -3.71 7.68
C ALA A 145 -4.46 -2.54 7.90
N ALA A 146 -3.30 -2.77 8.51
CA ALA A 146 -2.28 -1.75 8.73
C ALA A 146 -1.84 -1.09 7.41
N THR A 147 -1.52 -1.89 6.39
CA THR A 147 -1.09 -1.39 5.08
C THR A 147 -2.22 -0.67 4.33
N SER A 148 -3.47 -1.16 4.39
CA SER A 148 -4.59 -0.53 3.71
C SER A 148 -4.95 0.83 4.32
N ASN A 149 -4.82 0.98 5.63
CA ASN A 149 -5.04 2.23 6.34
C ASN A 149 -4.04 3.31 5.93
N VAL A 150 -2.74 2.94 5.82
CA VAL A 150 -1.71 3.84 5.32
C VAL A 150 -2.04 4.31 3.91
N ARG A 151 -2.35 3.38 3.01
CA ARG A 151 -2.68 3.71 1.62
C ARG A 151 -3.89 4.64 1.52
N SER A 152 -4.93 4.42 2.31
CA SER A 152 -6.13 5.27 2.33
C SER A 152 -5.82 6.66 2.87
N LYS A 153 -4.99 6.78 3.91
CA LYS A 153 -4.56 8.07 4.48
C LYS A 153 -3.72 8.85 3.46
N MET A 154 -2.76 8.21 2.81
CA MET A 154 -1.93 8.83 1.77
C MET A 154 -2.76 9.30 0.56
N GLN A 155 -3.74 8.52 0.10
CA GLN A 155 -4.63 8.92 -0.98
C GLN A 155 -5.48 10.13 -0.62
N LYS A 156 -5.99 10.20 0.60
CA LYS A 156 -6.75 11.37 1.09
C LYS A 156 -5.88 12.63 1.16
N ALA A 157 -4.63 12.50 1.63
CA ALA A 157 -3.69 13.63 1.69
C ALA A 157 -3.38 14.18 0.29
N THR A 158 -3.17 13.31 -0.71
CA THR A 158 -2.88 13.73 -2.09
C THR A 158 -4.11 14.25 -2.83
N SER A 159 -5.31 13.76 -2.54
CA SER A 159 -6.56 14.24 -3.16
C SER A 159 -6.99 15.60 -2.60
N GLY A 160 -6.75 15.87 -1.31
CA GLY A 160 -7.03 17.17 -0.69
C GLY A 160 -6.18 18.31 -1.25
N GLN A 161 -5.00 18.02 -1.76
CA GLN A 161 -4.11 19.03 -2.35
C GLN A 161 -4.47 19.40 -3.80
N LYS A 162 -5.27 18.59 -4.49
CA LYS A 162 -5.70 18.86 -5.88
C LYS A 162 -6.91 19.79 -6.01
N SER A 163 -7.64 20.08 -4.97
CA SER A 163 -8.83 20.96 -5.01
C SER A 163 -8.54 22.43 -4.77
N GLY A 164 -7.29 22.83 -4.48
CA GLY A 164 -6.89 24.21 -4.14
C GLY A 164 -6.23 25.05 -5.22
N ALA A 165 -5.92 24.55 -6.41
CA ALA A 165 -5.13 25.30 -7.38
C ALA A 165 -5.56 25.10 -8.82
N LYS A 166 -6.74 25.62 -9.20
CA LYS A 166 -7.04 26.05 -10.57
C LYS A 166 -7.95 27.27 -10.56
N LYS A 167 -7.52 28.36 -9.97
CA LYS A 167 -7.92 29.67 -10.49
C LYS A 167 -7.03 29.94 -11.68
N SER A 168 -7.51 29.64 -12.88
CA SER A 168 -6.87 30.05 -14.11
C SER A 168 -6.84 31.58 -14.14
N PHE A 169 -5.65 32.14 -14.14
CA PHE A 169 -5.43 33.59 -14.18
C PHE A 169 -5.67 34.18 -15.59
N PHE A 170 -6.11 33.37 -16.54
CA PHE A 170 -6.52 33.79 -17.88
C PHE A 170 -8.03 33.76 -18.02
N GLY A 171 -8.71 34.63 -17.30
CA GLY A 171 -10.10 34.96 -17.53
C GLY A 171 -10.18 36.02 -18.61
N SER A 172 -10.43 35.63 -19.86
CA SER A 172 -10.76 36.54 -20.95
C SER A 172 -11.97 37.40 -20.54
N LYS A 173 -11.74 38.71 -20.36
CA LYS A 173 -12.80 39.70 -20.27
C LYS A 173 -13.59 39.67 -21.59
N LYS A 174 -14.80 39.14 -21.57
CA LYS A 174 -15.79 39.40 -22.61
C LYS A 174 -16.26 40.86 -22.46
N PRO A 175 -16.22 41.70 -23.52
CA PRO A 175 -16.82 43.03 -23.45
C PRO A 175 -18.36 42.84 -23.40
N SER A 176 -18.98 43.39 -22.37
CA SER A 176 -20.41 43.50 -22.28
C SER A 176 -20.89 44.62 -23.20
N THR A 177 -21.53 44.27 -24.32
CA THR A 177 -22.28 45.21 -25.12
C THR A 177 -23.57 45.55 -24.37
N SER A 178 -23.62 46.69 -23.74
CA SER A 178 -24.85 47.29 -23.24
C SER A 178 -25.69 47.77 -24.41
N LYS A 179 -26.81 47.09 -24.67
CA LYS A 179 -27.89 47.61 -25.52
C LYS A 179 -28.63 48.67 -24.73
N SER A 180 -28.40 49.93 -25.08
CA SER A 180 -29.27 51.04 -24.70
C SER A 180 -30.59 50.89 -25.45
N ARG A 181 -31.66 50.64 -24.72
CA ARG A 181 -33.03 50.83 -25.24
C ARG A 181 -33.38 52.27 -25.06
N GLY A 182 -33.48 52.98 -26.19
CA GLY A 182 -34.07 54.32 -26.27
C GLY A 182 -35.53 54.21 -25.90
N PHE A 183 -35.94 55.02 -24.96
CA PHE A 183 -37.33 55.28 -24.60
C PHE A 183 -37.73 56.57 -25.36
N PHE A 184 -38.61 56.43 -26.38
CA PHE A 184 -39.33 57.55 -26.96
C PHE A 184 -40.71 57.49 -26.30
N GLY A 185 -41.01 58.54 -25.51
CA GLY A 185 -42.34 58.87 -25.08
C GLY A 185 -42.87 60.01 -25.92
N GLY A 186 -44.11 59.86 -26.39
CA GLY A 186 -44.93 60.93 -26.85
C GLY A 186 -45.86 61.39 -25.73
#